data_b70d195bfdd362db0aa69791d6a3770e
#
_entry.id   b70d195bfdd362db0aa69791d6a3770e
#
_cell.length_a   1.000
_cell.length_b   1.000
_cell.length_c   1.000
_cell.angle_alpha   90.00
_cell.angle_beta   90.00
_cell.angle_gamma   90.00
#
_symmetry.space_group_name_H-M   'P 1'
#
loop_
_entity.id
_entity.type
_entity.pdbx_description
1 polymer ?
#
loop_
_entity_poly.entity_id
_entity_poly.type
_entity_poly.pdbx_seq_one_letter_code
_entity_poly.pdbx_strand_id
1 'polypeptide(L)'
;MREGSEVGYPGWEAEVVKLPRTKPIIGAVNGVCLGQGFIYLDRLTDIRIASENAKFGMVEIAHGMGGAAGGMQLGHSIAHVDAMYLALTGEMIDAEKARLMRLVNEVVAPDELMPRAMEIAATIASHPRLAVRVEMEAYQATKTMNAEQAMSYATHMFRLLRSTLNNPLPLSDAGEGES
;
A
#
# COMPACT_ATOMS: atom_id res chain seq x y z
N MET A 1 -13.46 -20.82 29.58
CA MET A 1 -12.30 -20.99 28.68
C MET A 1 -12.27 -22.44 28.26
N ARG A 2 -12.35 -22.77 27.01
CA ARG A 2 -12.15 -24.14 26.53
C ARG A 2 -10.64 -24.38 26.51
N GLU A 3 -10.18 -25.27 27.38
CA GLU A 3 -8.83 -25.82 27.30
C GLU A 3 -8.64 -26.44 25.91
N GLY A 4 -7.58 -26.06 25.22
CA GLY A 4 -7.12 -26.71 24.01
C GLY A 4 -7.49 -26.08 22.68
N SER A 5 -8.16 -24.96 22.60
CA SER A 5 -8.04 -24.15 21.40
C SER A 5 -6.79 -23.28 21.57
N GLU A 6 -5.67 -23.70 21.01
CA GLU A 6 -4.81 -22.69 20.43
C GLU A 6 -5.74 -21.87 19.58
N VAL A 7 -6.13 -20.69 20.09
CA VAL A 7 -6.63 -19.61 19.25
C VAL A 7 -5.41 -19.11 18.48
N GLY A 8 -4.84 -20.03 17.74
CA GLY A 8 -4.09 -19.66 16.59
C GLY A 8 -5.08 -18.86 15.77
N TYR A 9 -4.94 -17.58 15.75
CA TYR A 9 -5.34 -16.80 14.60
C TYR A 9 -5.00 -17.70 13.42
N PRO A 10 -5.93 -17.99 12.52
CA PRO A 10 -5.75 -19.09 11.57
C PRO A 10 -4.58 -18.90 10.61
N GLY A 11 -3.75 -17.92 10.79
CA GLY A 11 -2.53 -17.71 10.01
C GLY A 11 -2.75 -17.33 8.54
N TRP A 12 -3.97 -17.53 8.04
CA TRP A 12 -4.34 -17.23 6.65
C TRP A 12 -4.15 -15.76 6.30
N GLU A 13 -4.22 -14.87 7.28
CA GLU A 13 -3.94 -13.45 7.13
C GLU A 13 -2.47 -13.21 6.76
N ALA A 14 -1.56 -13.88 7.48
CA ALA A 14 -0.14 -13.79 7.18
C ALA A 14 0.18 -14.38 5.80
N GLU A 15 -0.54 -15.39 5.37
CA GLU A 15 -0.39 -15.97 4.04
C GLU A 15 -0.92 -15.02 2.97
N VAL A 16 -2.12 -14.46 3.14
CA VAL A 16 -2.73 -13.53 2.19
C VAL A 16 -1.87 -12.29 1.98
N VAL A 17 -1.36 -11.69 3.06
CA VAL A 17 -0.53 -10.47 2.94
C VAL A 17 0.88 -10.73 2.38
N LYS A 18 1.32 -11.98 2.38
CA LYS A 18 2.61 -12.41 1.81
C LYS A 18 2.51 -12.90 0.38
N LEU A 19 1.31 -13.01 -0.18
CA LEU A 19 1.14 -13.43 -1.58
C LEU A 19 1.96 -12.52 -2.51
N PRO A 20 2.80 -13.12 -3.37
CA PRO A 20 3.55 -12.32 -4.33
C PRO A 20 2.59 -11.63 -5.30
N ARG A 21 2.65 -10.32 -5.36
CA ARG A 21 1.80 -9.50 -6.22
C ARG A 21 2.61 -8.96 -7.39
N THR A 22 2.13 -9.20 -8.59
CA THR A 22 2.71 -8.69 -9.84
C THR A 22 1.85 -7.65 -10.52
N LYS A 23 0.68 -7.33 -9.92
CA LYS A 23 -0.27 -6.32 -10.39
C LYS A 23 -0.63 -5.38 -9.26
N PRO A 24 -0.80 -4.08 -9.55
CA PRO A 24 -1.31 -3.12 -8.58
C PRO A 24 -2.74 -3.49 -8.13
N ILE A 25 -3.05 -3.19 -6.88
CA ILE A 25 -4.39 -3.35 -6.32
C ILE A 25 -4.91 -1.98 -5.92
N ILE A 26 -6.08 -1.63 -6.45
CA ILE A 26 -6.80 -0.40 -6.07
C ILE A 26 -7.88 -0.78 -5.07
N GLY A 27 -7.81 -0.21 -3.87
CA GLY A 27 -8.84 -0.34 -2.85
C GLY A 27 -9.93 0.70 -3.06
N ALA A 28 -11.15 0.26 -3.35
CA ALA A 28 -12.33 1.11 -3.46
C ALA A 28 -13.24 0.86 -2.25
N VAL A 29 -13.25 1.79 -1.29
CA VAL A 29 -13.92 1.63 -0.01
C VAL A 29 -15.26 2.36 -0.02
N ASN A 30 -16.36 1.60 -0.05
CA ASN A 30 -17.71 2.18 -0.14
C ASN A 30 -18.42 2.37 1.21
N GLY A 31 -17.88 1.84 2.31
CA GLY A 31 -18.55 1.85 3.61
C GLY A 31 -17.58 1.61 4.75
N VAL A 32 -18.01 0.86 5.73
CA VAL A 32 -17.24 0.60 6.95
C VAL A 32 -16.08 -0.35 6.68
N CYS A 33 -14.86 0.11 6.96
CA CYS A 33 -13.61 -0.63 6.81
C CYS A 33 -12.87 -0.66 8.15
N LEU A 34 -13.13 -1.68 8.95
CA LEU A 34 -12.63 -1.83 10.32
C LEU A 34 -11.87 -3.14 10.49
N GLY A 35 -11.05 -3.20 11.54
CA GLY A 35 -10.39 -4.42 11.97
C GLY A 35 -9.62 -5.09 10.84
N GLN A 36 -9.92 -6.36 10.60
CA GLN A 36 -9.30 -7.15 9.53
C GLN A 36 -9.44 -6.51 8.14
N GLY A 37 -10.58 -5.89 7.84
CA GLY A 37 -10.79 -5.19 6.57
C GLY A 37 -9.84 -4.00 6.42
N PHE A 38 -9.60 -3.27 7.50
CA PHE A 38 -8.64 -2.17 7.53
C PHE A 38 -7.20 -2.66 7.32
N ILE A 39 -6.84 -3.78 7.97
CA ILE A 39 -5.52 -4.40 7.81
C ILE A 39 -5.31 -4.83 6.34
N TYR A 40 -6.30 -5.45 5.72
CA TYR A 40 -6.21 -5.82 4.31
C TYR A 40 -6.12 -4.61 3.39
N LEU A 41 -6.88 -3.57 3.65
CA LEU A 41 -6.76 -2.32 2.90
C LEU A 41 -5.33 -1.79 2.97
N ASP A 42 -4.76 -1.70 4.17
CA ASP A 42 -3.40 -1.18 4.36
C ASP A 42 -2.31 -2.06 3.72
N ARG A 43 -2.46 -3.37 3.82
CA ARG A 43 -1.40 -4.32 3.43
C ARG A 43 -1.43 -4.74 1.97
N LEU A 44 -2.61 -4.79 1.36
CA LEU A 44 -2.80 -5.35 0.03
C LEU A 44 -2.99 -4.31 -1.06
N THR A 45 -3.36 -3.07 -0.71
CA THR A 45 -3.66 -2.07 -1.73
C THR A 45 -2.51 -1.09 -1.93
N ASP A 46 -2.32 -0.68 -3.17
CA ASP A 46 -1.28 0.26 -3.59
C ASP A 46 -1.86 1.67 -3.80
N ILE A 47 -3.14 1.76 -4.19
CA ILE A 47 -3.90 3.00 -4.35
C ILE A 47 -5.23 2.81 -3.64
N ARG A 48 -5.72 3.86 -2.98
CA ARG A 48 -6.95 3.77 -2.17
C ARG A 48 -7.86 4.93 -2.47
N ILE A 49 -9.13 4.63 -2.78
CA ILE A 49 -10.19 5.61 -3.01
C ILE A 49 -11.31 5.30 -2.02
N ALA A 50 -11.88 6.31 -1.41
CA ALA A 50 -13.00 6.17 -0.52
C ALA A 50 -14.24 6.86 -1.07
N SER A 51 -15.41 6.30 -0.84
CA SER A 51 -16.64 7.07 -0.95
C SER A 51 -16.79 7.99 0.27
N GLU A 52 -17.56 9.07 0.14
CA GLU A 52 -17.89 9.97 1.24
C GLU A 52 -18.50 9.25 2.45
N ASN A 53 -19.14 8.09 2.23
CA ASN A 53 -19.75 7.26 3.28
C ASN A 53 -18.76 6.35 4.01
N ALA A 54 -17.52 6.26 3.54
CA ALA A 54 -16.55 5.34 4.12
C ALA A 54 -16.13 5.75 5.52
N LYS A 55 -15.91 4.74 6.37
CA LYS A 55 -15.36 4.93 7.73
C LYS A 55 -14.26 3.91 7.96
N PHE A 56 -13.23 4.35 8.66
CA PHE A 56 -12.04 3.55 8.92
C PHE A 56 -11.73 3.51 10.40
N GLY A 57 -11.12 2.44 10.88
CA GLY A 57 -10.69 2.37 12.28
C GLY A 57 -10.07 1.04 12.67
N MET A 58 -9.31 1.10 13.75
CA MET A 58 -8.70 -0.06 14.43
C MET A 58 -9.37 -0.23 15.79
N VAL A 59 -10.58 -0.76 15.77
CA VAL A 59 -11.47 -0.82 16.96
C VAL A 59 -11.09 -1.90 17.97
N GLU A 60 -10.13 -2.75 17.64
CA GLU A 60 -9.72 -3.91 18.45
C GLU A 60 -9.23 -3.53 19.85
N ILE A 61 -8.64 -2.34 19.99
CA ILE A 61 -8.13 -1.85 21.27
C ILE A 61 -9.25 -1.74 22.32
N ALA A 62 -10.45 -1.32 21.91
CA ALA A 62 -11.61 -1.21 22.78
C ALA A 62 -12.09 -2.57 23.33
N HIS A 63 -11.69 -3.66 22.69
CA HIS A 63 -11.97 -5.04 23.10
C HIS A 63 -10.80 -5.73 23.80
N GLY A 64 -9.76 -4.98 24.18
CA GLY A 64 -8.58 -5.51 24.84
C GLY A 64 -7.63 -6.29 23.91
N MET A 65 -7.82 -6.21 22.60
CA MET A 65 -7.01 -6.87 21.59
C MET A 65 -5.96 -5.92 21.01
N GLY A 66 -5.14 -5.32 21.88
CA GLY A 66 -4.01 -4.51 21.44
C GLY A 66 -2.91 -5.32 20.77
N GLY A 67 -2.24 -4.73 19.79
CA GLY A 67 -1.13 -5.37 19.09
C GLY A 67 -1.53 -6.41 18.04
N ALA A 68 -2.84 -6.58 17.79
CA ALA A 68 -3.32 -7.43 16.71
C ALA A 68 -2.81 -6.89 15.37
N ALA A 69 -1.83 -7.55 14.86
CA ALA A 69 -1.12 -7.54 13.56
C ALA A 69 -1.12 -6.28 12.64
N GLY A 70 -2.02 -5.32 12.83
CA GLY A 70 -2.21 -4.20 11.90
C GLY A 70 -1.51 -2.90 12.31
N GLY A 71 -1.58 -2.52 13.59
CA GLY A 71 -1.12 -1.21 14.06
C GLY A 71 0.36 -0.93 13.86
N MET A 72 1.20 -1.96 13.97
CA MET A 72 2.65 -1.81 13.83
C MET A 72 3.10 -1.39 12.42
N GLN A 73 2.29 -1.69 11.42
CA GLN A 73 2.66 -1.43 10.02
C GLN A 73 2.01 -0.18 9.45
N LEU A 74 0.96 0.30 10.09
CA LEU A 74 0.26 1.51 9.67
C LEU A 74 1.19 2.72 9.63
N GLY A 75 2.17 2.80 10.54
CA GLY A 75 3.20 3.83 10.55
C GLY A 75 4.13 3.83 9.32
N HIS A 76 4.10 2.80 8.48
CA HIS A 76 4.78 2.81 7.18
C HIS A 76 3.92 3.41 6.05
N SER A 77 2.61 3.51 6.28
CA SER A 77 1.65 4.02 5.28
C SER A 77 1.26 5.47 5.55
N ILE A 78 1.13 5.85 6.83
CA ILE A 78 0.74 7.20 7.24
C ILE A 78 1.68 7.73 8.33
N ALA A 79 1.54 9.00 8.69
CA ALA A 79 2.37 9.61 9.74
C ALA A 79 2.23 8.87 11.07
N HIS A 80 3.32 8.74 11.82
CA HIS A 80 3.35 8.05 13.11
C HIS A 80 2.26 8.53 14.07
N VAL A 81 2.05 9.84 14.15
CA VAL A 81 1.04 10.43 15.06
C VAL A 81 -0.38 10.03 14.70
N ASP A 82 -0.68 9.93 13.41
CA ASP A 82 -1.98 9.49 12.90
C ASP A 82 -2.17 7.99 13.10
N ALA A 83 -1.13 7.19 12.87
CA ALA A 83 -1.14 5.76 13.13
C ALA A 83 -1.40 5.45 14.60
N MET A 84 -0.71 6.15 15.51
CA MET A 84 -0.89 6.00 16.97
C MET A 84 -2.25 6.50 17.43
N TYR A 85 -2.76 7.58 16.84
CA TYR A 85 -4.12 8.06 17.12
C TYR A 85 -5.14 6.93 16.84
N LEU A 86 -5.14 6.36 15.65
CA LEU A 86 -6.06 5.27 15.30
C LEU A 86 -5.88 4.04 16.18
N ALA A 87 -4.64 3.62 16.40
CA ALA A 87 -4.33 2.40 17.14
C ALA A 87 -4.65 2.48 18.64
N LEU A 88 -4.51 3.67 19.26
CA LEU A 88 -4.69 3.82 20.70
C LEU A 88 -6.07 4.30 21.09
N THR A 89 -6.73 5.11 20.26
CA THR A 89 -8.08 5.58 20.57
C THR A 89 -9.15 4.57 20.19
N GLY A 90 -8.91 3.75 19.16
CA GLY A 90 -9.93 2.86 18.60
C GLY A 90 -11.08 3.63 17.92
N GLU A 91 -10.92 4.92 17.71
CA GLU A 91 -11.95 5.74 17.07
C GLU A 91 -12.08 5.43 15.58
N MET A 92 -13.32 5.50 15.12
CA MET A 92 -13.60 5.50 13.69
C MET A 92 -13.45 6.91 13.14
N ILE A 93 -12.75 7.02 12.03
CA ILE A 93 -12.61 8.26 11.25
C ILE A 93 -13.46 8.19 9.98
N ASP A 94 -13.91 9.35 9.51
CA ASP A 94 -14.58 9.47 8.21
C ASP A 94 -13.60 9.49 7.04
N ALA A 95 -14.13 9.49 5.84
CA ALA A 95 -13.35 9.46 4.60
C ALA A 95 -12.44 10.70 4.44
N GLU A 96 -12.94 11.88 4.82
CA GLU A 96 -12.16 13.11 4.67
C GLU A 96 -10.99 13.16 5.65
N LYS A 97 -11.19 12.73 6.90
CA LYS A 97 -10.09 12.59 7.87
C LYS A 97 -9.08 11.55 7.42
N ALA A 98 -9.53 10.44 6.82
CA ALA A 98 -8.65 9.43 6.23
C ALA A 98 -7.80 10.02 5.07
N ARG A 99 -8.38 10.90 4.26
CA ARG A 99 -7.66 11.62 3.19
C ARG A 99 -6.61 12.59 3.75
N LEU A 100 -6.96 13.35 4.78
CA LEU A 100 -6.03 14.25 5.46
C LEU A 100 -4.84 13.51 6.08
N MET A 101 -5.08 12.33 6.66
CA MET A 101 -4.05 11.43 7.18
C MET A 101 -3.26 10.69 6.08
N ARG A 102 -3.59 10.88 4.81
CA ARG A 102 -2.99 10.16 3.68
C ARG A 102 -3.23 8.65 3.69
N LEU A 103 -4.24 8.19 4.40
CA LEU A 103 -4.67 6.79 4.38
C LEU A 103 -5.34 6.43 3.05
N VAL A 104 -6.06 7.37 2.44
CA VAL A 104 -6.64 7.26 1.11
C VAL A 104 -6.17 8.40 0.21
N ASN A 105 -6.12 8.16 -1.10
CA ASN A 105 -5.69 9.13 -2.09
C ASN A 105 -6.78 10.18 -2.38
N GLU A 106 -8.01 9.71 -2.52
CA GLU A 106 -9.16 10.51 -2.96
C GLU A 106 -10.41 10.13 -2.19
N VAL A 107 -11.33 11.09 -2.06
CA VAL A 107 -12.71 10.87 -1.60
C VAL A 107 -13.63 11.34 -2.71
N VAL A 108 -14.60 10.52 -3.06
CA VAL A 108 -15.55 10.76 -4.16
C VAL A 108 -16.98 10.44 -3.72
N ALA A 109 -17.97 10.92 -4.47
CA ALA A 109 -19.36 10.53 -4.25
C ALA A 109 -19.54 9.00 -4.40
N PRO A 110 -20.50 8.37 -3.70
CA PRO A 110 -20.66 6.92 -3.71
C PRO A 110 -20.84 6.29 -5.10
N ASP A 111 -21.53 6.96 -5.98
CA ASP A 111 -21.76 6.55 -7.37
C ASP A 111 -20.53 6.75 -8.28
N GLU A 112 -19.63 7.64 -7.91
CA GLU A 112 -18.37 7.90 -8.61
C GLU A 112 -17.25 6.93 -8.22
N LEU A 113 -17.40 6.17 -7.12
CA LEU A 113 -16.32 5.36 -6.54
C LEU A 113 -15.76 4.34 -7.54
N MET A 114 -16.61 3.51 -8.11
CA MET A 114 -16.18 2.49 -9.06
C MET A 114 -15.76 3.07 -10.41
N PRO A 115 -16.47 4.05 -10.99
CA PRO A 115 -15.98 4.76 -12.17
C PRO A 115 -14.57 5.30 -12.00
N ARG A 116 -14.29 5.99 -10.89
CA ARG A 116 -12.95 6.53 -10.61
C ARG A 116 -11.87 5.47 -10.42
N ALA A 117 -12.18 4.40 -9.69
CA ALA A 117 -11.27 3.27 -9.53
C ALA A 117 -10.91 2.62 -10.89
N MET A 118 -11.90 2.45 -11.77
CA MET A 118 -11.70 1.89 -13.11
C MET A 118 -10.91 2.82 -14.02
N GLU A 119 -11.09 4.13 -13.92
CA GLU A 119 -10.29 5.11 -14.66
C GLU A 119 -8.81 5.01 -14.29
N ILE A 120 -8.49 4.95 -12.99
CA ILE A 120 -7.10 4.76 -12.51
C ILE A 120 -6.55 3.41 -13.00
N ALA A 121 -7.34 2.35 -12.92
CA ALA A 121 -6.93 1.03 -13.39
C ALA A 121 -6.63 1.03 -14.90
N ALA A 122 -7.46 1.71 -15.71
CA ALA A 122 -7.25 1.86 -17.13
C ALA A 122 -5.98 2.66 -17.45
N THR A 123 -5.72 3.73 -16.70
CA THR A 123 -4.48 4.51 -16.81
C THR A 123 -3.26 3.63 -16.55
N ILE A 124 -3.24 2.85 -15.47
CA ILE A 124 -2.14 1.94 -15.17
C ILE A 124 -2.00 0.87 -16.26
N ALA A 125 -3.13 0.32 -16.72
CA ALA A 125 -3.15 -0.72 -17.76
C ALA A 125 -2.66 -0.23 -19.13
N SER A 126 -2.70 1.08 -19.39
CA SER A 126 -2.18 1.69 -20.61
C SER A 126 -0.64 1.72 -20.67
N HIS A 127 0.02 1.59 -19.52
CA HIS A 127 1.48 1.58 -19.45
C HIS A 127 2.08 0.21 -19.83
N PRO A 128 3.34 0.16 -20.27
CA PRO A 128 4.04 -1.09 -20.55
C PRO A 128 4.02 -2.02 -19.33
N ARG A 129 3.45 -3.20 -19.47
CA ARG A 129 3.25 -4.18 -18.38
C ARG A 129 4.53 -4.49 -17.60
N LEU A 130 5.65 -4.60 -18.29
CA LEU A 130 6.94 -4.89 -17.65
C LEU A 130 7.41 -3.70 -16.80
N ALA A 131 7.20 -2.47 -17.25
CA ALA A 131 7.54 -1.28 -16.48
C ALA A 131 6.75 -1.20 -15.16
N VAL A 132 5.43 -1.41 -15.22
CA VAL A 132 4.57 -1.43 -14.02
C VAL A 132 5.04 -2.53 -13.05
N ARG A 133 5.35 -3.72 -13.55
CA ARG A 133 5.83 -4.82 -12.71
C ARG A 133 7.18 -4.51 -12.05
N VAL A 134 8.13 -3.97 -12.80
CA VAL A 134 9.45 -3.62 -12.29
C VAL A 134 9.35 -2.52 -11.22
N GLU A 135 8.50 -1.51 -11.44
CA GLU A 135 8.25 -0.45 -10.46
C GLU A 135 7.70 -1.02 -9.15
N MET A 136 6.69 -1.89 -9.22
CA MET A 136 6.14 -2.55 -8.03
C MET A 136 7.18 -3.39 -7.30
N GLU A 137 7.95 -4.19 -8.03
CA GLU A 137 8.96 -5.07 -7.45
C GLU A 137 10.08 -4.24 -6.78
N ALA A 138 10.58 -3.22 -7.47
CA ALA A 138 11.59 -2.33 -6.93
C ALA A 138 11.10 -1.62 -5.66
N TYR A 139 9.88 -1.05 -5.69
CA TYR A 139 9.30 -0.38 -4.53
C TYR A 139 9.13 -1.33 -3.33
N GLN A 140 8.62 -2.54 -3.56
CA GLN A 140 8.44 -3.51 -2.47
C GLN A 140 9.77 -4.00 -1.88
N ALA A 141 10.76 -4.30 -2.72
CA ALA A 141 12.06 -4.77 -2.28
C ALA A 141 12.82 -3.69 -1.48
N THR A 142 12.69 -2.43 -1.86
CA THR A 142 13.45 -1.34 -1.24
C THR A 142 12.89 -0.87 0.12
N LYS A 143 11.68 -1.27 0.50
CA LYS A 143 11.06 -0.88 1.78
C LYS A 143 11.90 -1.19 3.02
N THR A 144 12.71 -2.23 2.98
CA THR A 144 13.54 -2.67 4.12
C THR A 144 15.03 -2.38 3.93
N MET A 145 15.40 -1.74 2.83
CA MET A 145 16.79 -1.39 2.51
C MET A 145 17.13 0.00 3.03
N ASN A 146 18.41 0.23 3.31
CA ASN A 146 18.88 1.60 3.50
C ASN A 146 18.89 2.36 2.16
N ALA A 147 19.04 3.69 2.21
CA ALA A 147 18.93 4.54 1.02
C ALA A 147 19.92 4.18 -0.09
N GLU A 148 21.16 3.82 0.26
CA GLU A 148 22.20 3.46 -0.71
C GLU A 148 21.88 2.12 -1.40
N GLN A 149 21.50 1.12 -0.62
CA GLN A 149 21.08 -0.19 -1.13
C GLN A 149 19.83 -0.05 -2.02
N ALA A 150 18.83 0.75 -1.59
CA ALA A 150 17.62 0.97 -2.35
C ALA A 150 17.93 1.62 -3.71
N MET A 151 18.78 2.64 -3.75
CA MET A 151 19.19 3.31 -4.98
C MET A 151 19.94 2.36 -5.91
N SER A 152 20.87 1.58 -5.38
CA SER A 152 21.62 0.58 -6.14
C SER A 152 20.70 -0.47 -6.75
N TYR A 153 19.78 -1.02 -5.97
CA TYR A 153 18.81 -2.00 -6.42
C TYR A 153 17.88 -1.44 -7.50
N ALA A 154 17.28 -0.28 -7.26
CA ALA A 154 16.40 0.37 -8.23
C ALA A 154 17.11 0.67 -9.56
N THR A 155 18.37 1.15 -9.49
CA THR A 155 19.21 1.39 -10.68
C THR A 155 19.47 0.09 -11.45
N HIS A 156 19.74 -1.00 -10.76
CA HIS A 156 19.94 -2.30 -11.39
C HIS A 156 18.67 -2.79 -12.10
N MET A 157 17.53 -2.73 -11.44
CA MET A 157 16.22 -3.10 -12.00
C MET A 157 15.89 -2.25 -13.24
N PHE A 158 16.15 -0.94 -13.17
CA PHE A 158 15.95 -0.04 -14.31
C PHE A 158 16.84 -0.42 -15.52
N ARG A 159 18.11 -0.74 -15.28
CA ARG A 159 19.02 -1.18 -16.35
C ARG A 159 18.55 -2.49 -16.99
N LEU A 160 18.11 -3.45 -16.20
CA LEU A 160 17.53 -4.71 -16.71
C LEU A 160 16.28 -4.45 -17.55
N LEU A 161 15.37 -3.60 -17.08
CA LEU A 161 14.18 -3.21 -17.83
C LEU A 161 14.57 -2.60 -19.18
N ARG A 162 15.50 -1.66 -19.19
CA ARG A 162 15.95 -0.98 -20.42
C ARG A 162 16.57 -1.95 -21.43
N SER A 163 17.41 -2.87 -20.96
CA SER A 163 18.01 -3.89 -21.84
C SER A 163 16.95 -4.82 -22.45
N THR A 164 15.93 -5.19 -21.68
CA THR A 164 14.83 -6.05 -22.15
C THR A 164 13.96 -5.37 -23.21
N LEU A 165 13.79 -4.06 -23.09
CA LEU A 165 12.98 -3.27 -24.03
C LEU A 165 13.77 -2.86 -25.29
N ASN A 166 15.02 -3.29 -25.47
CA ASN A 166 15.91 -2.85 -26.54
C ASN A 166 15.99 -1.31 -26.69
N ASN A 167 15.87 -0.61 -25.57
CA ASN A 167 15.88 0.83 -25.52
C ASN A 167 17.12 1.29 -24.72
N PRO A 168 18.30 1.38 -25.39
CA PRO A 168 19.53 1.77 -24.72
C PRO A 168 19.34 3.13 -24.02
N LEU A 169 19.92 3.26 -22.83
CA LEU A 169 20.02 4.58 -22.19
C LEU A 169 20.76 5.51 -23.14
N PRO A 170 20.30 6.77 -23.31
CA PRO A 170 21.19 7.76 -23.85
C PRO A 170 22.44 7.73 -22.96
N LEU A 171 23.58 7.46 -23.55
CA LEU A 171 24.84 7.67 -22.87
C LEU A 171 24.82 9.16 -22.47
N SER A 172 24.72 9.45 -21.18
CA SER A 172 25.04 10.78 -20.71
C SER A 172 26.45 11.01 -21.24
N ASP A 173 26.65 12.08 -22.00
CA ASP A 173 27.98 12.58 -22.32
C ASP A 173 28.68 12.71 -20.95
N ALA A 174 29.42 11.66 -20.61
CA ALA A 174 30.34 11.67 -19.49
C ALA A 174 31.35 12.72 -19.91
N GLY A 175 31.27 13.89 -19.31
CA GLY A 175 31.99 15.08 -19.66
C GLY A 175 33.39 14.76 -20.12
N GLU A 176 33.68 15.08 -21.34
CA GLU A 176 35.03 15.30 -21.76
C GLU A 176 35.56 16.41 -20.84
N GLY A 177 36.27 15.96 -19.81
CA GLY A 177 37.04 16.87 -18.98
C GLY A 177 38.04 17.57 -19.88
N GLU A 178 37.83 18.83 -20.07
CA GLU A 178 38.84 19.72 -20.63
C GLU A 178 40.11 19.60 -19.78
N SER A 179 41.13 19.17 -20.46
CA SER A 179 42.51 19.21 -20.02
C SER A 179 43.06 20.64 -19.92
#